data_2bfa4408a64cd6ff551ad6d780a37d90
#
_entry.id   2bfa4408a64cd6ff551ad6d780a37d90
#
_cell.length_a   1.000
_cell.length_b   1.000
_cell.length_c   1.000
_cell.angle_alpha   90.00
_cell.angle_beta   90.00
_cell.angle_gamma   90.00
#
_symmetry.space_group_name_H-M   'P 1'
#
loop_
_entity.id
_entity.type
_entity.pdbx_description
1 polymer ?
#
loop_
_entity_poly.entity_id
_entity_poly.type
_entity_poly.pdbx_seq_one_letter_code
_entity_poly.pdbx_strand_id
1 'polypeptide(L)'
;TDKYQIIGLVLAVPEKLKVGYTLFCETDELLKANGITDLPSMENYARTYYGSEDLGNYKSKNNPLNRFIAYHMLNRQMATNSFLYTGETTNPDYADERTEYYETMYTYRLIKIKAGNRLNAKNSDNTSLRVIEKESNVDAINGFIHTLDGILVYDEEVMEKDVLHERIRFDFFACIPHLTNNNIRWKCYGSTRPEGTNGYTVTPEFCGE
;
A
#
# COMPACT_ATOMS: atom_id res chain seq x y z
N THR A 1 -27.91 12.77 26.74
CA THR A 1 -26.60 12.28 26.34
C THR A 1 -26.12 13.15 25.20
N ASP A 2 -25.18 13.98 25.52
CA ASP A 2 -24.75 15.06 24.67
C ASP A 2 -24.11 14.49 23.41
N LYS A 3 -24.66 14.84 22.26
CA LYS A 3 -24.21 14.41 20.93
C LYS A 3 -22.71 14.69 20.73
N TYR A 4 -22.18 15.67 21.45
CA TYR A 4 -20.77 16.05 21.43
C TYR A 4 -19.86 15.13 22.25
N GLN A 5 -20.38 14.46 23.29
CA GLN A 5 -19.60 13.48 24.04
C GLN A 5 -19.32 12.22 23.20
N ILE A 6 -20.27 11.81 22.35
CA ILE A 6 -20.08 10.70 21.44
C ILE A 6 -19.04 11.06 20.37
N ILE A 7 -19.10 12.28 19.86
CA ILE A 7 -18.09 12.78 18.91
C ILE A 7 -16.71 12.87 19.58
N GLY A 8 -16.66 13.35 20.82
CA GLY A 8 -15.43 13.41 21.62
C GLY A 8 -14.82 12.03 21.87
N LEU A 9 -15.62 11.02 22.17
CA LEU A 9 -15.18 9.65 22.33
C LEU A 9 -14.67 9.04 21.03
N VAL A 10 -15.32 9.32 19.91
CA VAL A 10 -14.85 8.86 18.57
C VAL A 10 -13.56 9.56 18.18
N LEU A 11 -13.39 10.83 18.53
CA LEU A 11 -12.16 11.57 18.30
C LEU A 11 -11.01 11.13 19.22
N ALA A 12 -11.33 10.55 20.38
CA ALA A 12 -10.35 10.01 21.31
C ALA A 12 -9.81 8.64 20.91
N VAL A 13 -10.39 7.97 19.90
CA VAL A 13 -9.82 6.74 19.35
C VAL A 13 -8.49 7.08 18.70
N PRO A 14 -7.39 6.45 19.11
CA PRO A 14 -6.09 6.70 18.53
C PRO A 14 -6.14 6.62 17.00
N GLU A 15 -5.52 7.56 16.31
CA GLU A 15 -5.59 7.66 14.86
C GLU A 15 -5.10 6.38 14.17
N LYS A 16 -4.15 5.69 14.80
CA LYS A 16 -3.68 4.36 14.36
C LYS A 16 -4.78 3.28 14.31
N LEU A 17 -5.80 3.39 15.13
CA LEU A 17 -6.97 2.50 15.08
C LEU A 17 -8.01 2.91 14.05
N LYS A 18 -7.92 4.15 13.53
CA LYS A 18 -8.84 4.66 12.50
C LYS A 18 -8.36 4.39 11.09
N VAL A 19 -7.05 4.28 10.90
CA VAL A 19 -6.45 4.20 9.55
C VAL A 19 -6.60 2.80 8.95
N GLY A 20 -6.62 1.75 9.78
CA GLY A 20 -6.63 0.36 9.33
C GLY A 20 -5.34 -0.04 8.60
N TYR A 21 -5.28 -1.29 8.20
CA TYR A 21 -4.10 -1.88 7.57
C TYR A 21 -4.48 -2.70 6.35
N THR A 22 -3.53 -2.90 5.46
CA THR A 22 -3.59 -3.92 4.42
C THR A 22 -2.45 -4.90 4.66
N LEU A 23 -2.76 -6.18 4.69
CA LEU A 23 -1.80 -7.25 4.81
C LEU A 23 -1.79 -8.07 3.52
N PHE A 24 -0.63 -8.24 2.95
CA PHE A 24 -0.37 -9.24 1.92
C PHE A 24 0.18 -10.50 2.61
N CYS A 25 -0.26 -11.67 2.21
CA CYS A 25 0.21 -12.92 2.80
C CYS A 25 0.27 -14.04 1.76
N GLU A 26 1.12 -15.00 2.01
CA GLU A 26 1.29 -16.22 1.24
C GLU A 26 0.47 -17.34 1.84
N THR A 27 0.14 -18.36 1.03
CA THR A 27 -0.48 -19.57 1.53
C THR A 27 0.58 -20.51 2.15
N ASP A 28 0.13 -21.38 3.05
CA ASP A 28 0.98 -22.41 3.66
C ASP A 28 1.63 -23.31 2.62
N GLU A 29 0.90 -23.63 1.55
CA GLU A 29 1.39 -24.46 0.43
C GLU A 29 2.55 -23.77 -0.29
N LEU A 30 2.41 -22.46 -0.56
CA LEU A 30 3.43 -21.66 -1.22
C LEU A 30 4.68 -21.55 -0.34
N LEU A 31 4.52 -21.29 0.94
CA LEU A 31 5.63 -21.23 1.90
C LEU A 31 6.36 -22.56 1.97
N LYS A 32 5.65 -23.68 2.10
CA LYS A 32 6.24 -25.03 2.14
C LYS A 32 6.96 -25.37 0.84
N ALA A 33 6.41 -25.00 -0.31
CA ALA A 33 7.06 -25.20 -1.61
C ALA A 33 8.41 -24.48 -1.73
N ASN A 34 8.58 -23.38 -0.97
CA ASN A 34 9.82 -22.61 -0.89
C ASN A 34 10.71 -22.99 0.34
N GLY A 35 10.41 -24.11 1.00
CA GLY A 35 11.21 -24.62 2.11
C GLY A 35 10.95 -23.90 3.44
N ILE A 36 9.89 -23.10 3.52
CA ILE A 36 9.49 -22.38 4.74
C ILE A 36 8.39 -23.19 5.43
N THR A 37 8.77 -23.96 6.44
CA THR A 37 7.87 -24.91 7.15
C THR A 37 7.59 -24.51 8.59
N ASP A 38 8.44 -23.66 9.14
CA ASP A 38 8.39 -23.20 10.52
C ASP A 38 9.03 -21.82 10.70
N LEU A 39 8.96 -21.27 11.90
CA LEU A 39 9.53 -19.96 12.20
C LEU A 39 11.04 -19.85 11.96
N PRO A 40 11.87 -20.85 12.35
CA PRO A 40 13.31 -20.84 12.04
C PRO A 40 13.61 -20.81 10.54
N SER A 41 12.90 -21.58 9.72
CA SER A 41 13.08 -21.56 8.26
C SER A 41 12.62 -20.25 7.64
N MET A 42 11.56 -19.62 8.15
CA MET A 42 11.13 -18.30 7.75
C MET A 42 12.17 -17.23 8.11
N GLU A 43 12.76 -17.30 9.32
CA GLU A 43 13.82 -16.39 9.72
C GLU A 43 15.06 -16.54 8.83
N ASN A 44 15.44 -17.78 8.50
CA ASN A 44 16.54 -18.04 7.58
C ASN A 44 16.27 -17.50 6.18
N TYR A 45 15.05 -17.64 5.68
CA TYR A 45 14.63 -17.08 4.40
C TYR A 45 14.70 -15.55 4.42
N ALA A 46 14.15 -14.92 5.47
CA ALA A 46 14.19 -13.47 5.64
C ALA A 46 15.63 -12.93 5.70
N ARG A 47 16.55 -13.64 6.34
CA ARG A 47 17.97 -13.25 6.41
C ARG A 47 18.65 -13.12 5.06
N THR A 48 18.20 -13.85 4.06
CA THR A 48 18.75 -13.78 2.70
C THR A 48 18.57 -12.38 2.09
N TYR A 49 17.47 -11.71 2.41
CA TYR A 49 17.10 -10.40 1.83
C TYR A 49 17.30 -9.22 2.78
N TYR A 50 17.18 -9.44 4.09
CA TYR A 50 17.09 -8.36 5.08
C TYR A 50 18.29 -8.31 6.05
N GLY A 51 19.30 -9.15 5.85
CA GLY A 51 20.48 -9.19 6.70
C GLY A 51 20.30 -10.03 7.95
N SER A 52 21.25 -9.91 8.91
CA SER A 52 21.32 -10.76 10.10
C SER A 52 21.42 -9.98 11.38
N GLU A 53 20.91 -8.76 11.41
CA GLU A 53 20.94 -7.90 12.60
C GLU A 53 19.87 -8.29 13.60
N ASP A 54 20.13 -8.10 14.88
CA ASP A 54 19.17 -8.28 15.98
C ASP A 54 18.41 -9.61 15.97
N LEU A 55 19.07 -10.71 15.59
CA LEU A 55 18.49 -12.04 15.60
C LEU A 55 17.94 -12.43 16.99
N GLY A 56 16.74 -12.99 17.02
CA GLY A 56 16.04 -13.32 18.25
C GLY A 56 15.35 -12.16 18.95
N ASN A 57 15.56 -10.91 18.51
CA ASN A 57 14.82 -9.75 18.98
C ASN A 57 13.75 -9.33 17.96
N TYR A 58 12.63 -10.01 17.92
CA TYR A 58 11.54 -9.77 16.97
C TYR A 58 10.86 -8.41 17.11
N LYS A 59 11.13 -7.65 18.19
CA LYS A 59 10.63 -6.28 18.35
C LYS A 59 11.54 -5.24 17.71
N SER A 60 12.77 -5.61 17.39
CA SER A 60 13.70 -4.70 16.73
C SER A 60 13.30 -4.47 15.28
N LYS A 61 13.32 -3.22 14.85
CA LYS A 61 13.11 -2.84 13.44
C LYS A 61 14.25 -3.34 12.53
N ASN A 62 15.37 -3.76 13.09
CA ASN A 62 16.51 -4.29 12.34
C ASN A 62 16.45 -5.81 12.19
N ASN A 63 15.60 -6.48 12.97
CA ASN A 63 15.42 -7.93 12.84
C ASN A 63 14.89 -8.30 11.45
N PRO A 64 15.50 -9.26 10.73
CA PRO A 64 15.13 -9.62 9.36
C PRO A 64 13.68 -10.10 9.24
N LEU A 65 13.17 -10.86 10.20
CA LEU A 65 11.78 -11.31 10.19
C LEU A 65 10.81 -10.14 10.41
N ASN A 66 11.16 -9.18 11.26
CA ASN A 66 10.36 -7.97 11.45
C ASN A 66 10.30 -7.16 10.15
N ARG A 67 11.44 -6.96 9.47
CA ARG A 67 11.52 -6.28 8.17
C ARG A 67 10.70 -7.02 7.10
N PHE A 68 10.78 -8.34 7.06
CA PHE A 68 10.00 -9.17 6.14
C PHE A 68 8.49 -8.94 6.35
N ILE A 69 7.98 -9.10 7.57
CA ILE A 69 6.57 -8.90 7.88
C ILE A 69 6.15 -7.43 7.65
N ALA A 70 7.00 -6.47 8.04
CA ALA A 70 6.72 -5.05 7.83
C ALA A 70 6.61 -4.69 6.35
N TYR A 71 7.33 -5.37 5.46
CA TYR A 71 7.20 -5.17 4.02
C TYR A 71 5.87 -5.68 3.46
N HIS A 72 5.23 -6.66 4.10
CA HIS A 72 3.91 -7.17 3.74
C HIS A 72 2.75 -6.29 4.19
N MET A 73 3.01 -5.23 4.92
CA MET A 73 1.95 -4.40 5.52
C MET A 73 1.97 -2.97 5.00
N LEU A 74 0.77 -2.47 4.64
CA LEU A 74 0.54 -1.06 4.39
C LEU A 74 -0.19 -0.42 5.58
N ASN A 75 0.18 0.80 5.92
CA ASN A 75 -0.49 1.59 6.96
C ASN A 75 -1.72 2.31 6.39
N ARG A 76 -2.57 1.56 5.71
CA ARG A 76 -3.88 2.00 5.18
C ARG A 76 -4.76 0.81 4.86
N GLN A 77 -6.06 1.00 4.96
CA GLN A 77 -7.04 -0.02 4.61
C GLN A 77 -7.40 0.08 3.14
N MET A 78 -7.12 -0.98 2.37
CA MET A 78 -7.33 -1.00 0.93
C MET A 78 -7.89 -2.34 0.49
N ALA A 79 -9.03 -2.30 -0.21
CA ALA A 79 -9.50 -3.42 -1.00
C ALA A 79 -8.81 -3.43 -2.38
N THR A 80 -8.81 -4.55 -3.09
CA THR A 80 -8.13 -4.71 -4.39
C THR A 80 -8.58 -3.68 -5.44
N ASN A 81 -9.83 -3.25 -5.40
CA ASN A 81 -10.38 -2.23 -6.29
C ASN A 81 -9.91 -0.80 -5.98
N SER A 82 -9.27 -0.59 -4.83
CA SER A 82 -8.73 0.71 -4.41
C SER A 82 -7.20 0.83 -4.56
N PHE A 83 -6.55 -0.21 -5.06
CA PHE A 83 -5.09 -0.17 -5.26
C PHE A 83 -4.67 0.83 -6.32
N LEU A 84 -5.49 1.00 -7.34
CA LEU A 84 -5.20 1.93 -8.41
C LEU A 84 -6.22 3.06 -8.42
N TYR A 85 -5.75 4.26 -8.70
CA TYR A 85 -6.64 5.38 -8.88
C TYR A 85 -7.53 5.16 -10.11
N THR A 86 -8.85 5.15 -9.89
CA THR A 86 -9.86 4.94 -10.93
C THR A 86 -10.44 6.24 -11.48
N GLY A 87 -9.79 7.36 -11.23
CA GLY A 87 -10.21 8.66 -11.78
C GLY A 87 -10.35 8.60 -13.30
N GLU A 88 -11.28 9.37 -13.85
CA GLU A 88 -11.55 9.46 -15.29
C GLU A 88 -10.26 9.67 -16.05
N THR A 89 -9.72 8.62 -16.64
CA THR A 89 -8.74 8.75 -17.68
C THR A 89 -9.52 8.98 -18.97
N THR A 90 -9.41 10.16 -19.51
CA THR A 90 -10.00 10.50 -20.82
C THR A 90 -9.42 9.68 -21.97
N ASN A 91 -8.40 8.86 -21.68
CA ASN A 91 -7.77 7.98 -22.65
C ASN A 91 -7.76 6.55 -22.15
N PRO A 92 -8.60 5.65 -22.71
CA PRO A 92 -8.64 4.23 -22.35
C PRO A 92 -7.32 3.49 -22.64
N ASP A 93 -6.48 3.99 -23.54
CA ASP A 93 -5.22 3.36 -23.91
C ASP A 93 -4.19 3.34 -22.77
N TYR A 94 -4.35 4.20 -21.76
CA TYR A 94 -3.48 4.23 -20.59
C TYR A 94 -4.01 3.43 -19.38
N ALA A 95 -5.15 2.75 -19.52
CA ALA A 95 -5.73 2.01 -18.41
C ALA A 95 -4.82 0.88 -17.90
N ASP A 96 -4.09 0.22 -18.82
CA ASP A 96 -3.19 -0.89 -18.49
C ASP A 96 -1.82 -0.44 -17.98
N GLU A 97 -1.47 0.84 -18.12
CA GLU A 97 -0.20 1.41 -17.66
C GLU A 97 -0.28 2.02 -16.26
N ARG A 98 -1.45 1.96 -15.63
CA ARG A 98 -1.63 2.54 -14.28
C ARG A 98 -0.68 1.87 -13.31
N THR A 99 0.05 2.71 -12.61
CA THR A 99 1.01 2.30 -11.59
C THR A 99 0.84 3.19 -10.38
N GLU A 100 0.75 2.58 -9.21
CA GLU A 100 0.74 3.28 -7.93
C GLU A 100 1.84 2.73 -7.03
N TYR A 101 2.32 3.57 -6.13
CA TYR A 101 3.41 3.25 -5.21
C TYR A 101 2.94 3.48 -3.79
N TYR A 102 3.13 2.50 -2.94
CA TYR A 102 2.73 2.55 -1.54
C TYR A 102 3.92 2.29 -0.63
N GLU A 103 4.10 3.17 0.33
CA GLU A 103 5.06 2.93 1.40
C GLU A 103 4.55 1.84 2.32
N THR A 104 5.41 0.88 2.61
CA THR A 104 5.13 -0.22 3.54
C THR A 104 5.45 0.16 4.98
N MET A 105 5.11 -0.69 5.93
CA MET A 105 5.56 -0.51 7.31
C MET A 105 7.06 -0.77 7.49
N TYR A 106 7.73 -1.37 6.51
CA TYR A 106 9.19 -1.32 6.40
C TYR A 106 9.58 0.06 5.85
N THR A 107 9.85 0.98 6.73
CA THR A 107 10.01 2.41 6.48
C THR A 107 10.89 2.71 5.26
N TYR A 108 10.42 3.60 4.40
CA TYR A 108 11.06 4.01 3.13
C TYR A 108 11.18 2.90 2.07
N ARG A 109 10.45 1.81 2.22
CA ARG A 109 10.38 0.75 1.20
C ARG A 109 9.00 0.74 0.55
N LEU A 110 8.99 0.79 -0.77
CA LEU A 110 7.79 0.91 -1.57
C LEU A 110 7.37 -0.43 -2.16
N ILE A 111 6.07 -0.63 -2.27
CA ILE A 111 5.46 -1.62 -3.16
C ILE A 111 4.93 -0.88 -4.39
N LYS A 112 5.28 -1.37 -5.58
CA LYS A 112 4.73 -0.94 -6.86
C LYS A 112 3.53 -1.81 -7.19
N ILE A 113 2.39 -1.20 -7.47
CA ILE A 113 1.18 -1.93 -7.89
C ILE A 113 0.78 -1.46 -9.29
N LYS A 114 0.63 -2.41 -10.21
CA LYS A 114 0.14 -2.19 -11.58
C LYS A 114 -1.25 -2.78 -11.81
N ALA A 115 -1.86 -2.41 -12.92
CA ALA A 115 -3.14 -2.96 -13.37
C ALA A 115 -3.15 -4.50 -13.32
N GLY A 116 -4.30 -5.09 -12.95
CA GLY A 116 -4.44 -6.52 -12.69
C GLY A 116 -3.86 -6.96 -11.33
N ASN A 117 -3.79 -6.04 -10.36
CA ASN A 117 -3.32 -6.31 -8.99
C ASN A 117 -1.93 -6.97 -8.95
N ARG A 118 -1.04 -6.51 -9.81
CA ARG A 118 0.34 -6.99 -9.95
C ARG A 118 1.27 -6.19 -9.07
N LEU A 119 1.98 -6.87 -8.18
CA LEU A 119 2.93 -6.27 -7.25
C LEU A 119 4.35 -6.38 -7.81
N ASN A 120 5.12 -5.32 -7.63
CA ASN A 120 6.55 -5.24 -7.96
C ASN A 120 6.88 -5.75 -9.38
N ALA A 121 6.04 -5.39 -10.36
CA ALA A 121 6.30 -5.75 -11.73
C ALA A 121 7.65 -5.19 -12.21
N LYS A 122 8.51 -6.07 -12.68
CA LYS A 122 9.81 -5.71 -13.25
C LYS A 122 9.63 -4.96 -14.57
N ASN A 123 10.49 -4.00 -14.82
CA ASN A 123 10.45 -3.24 -16.07
C ASN A 123 11.10 -4.04 -17.23
N SER A 124 12.05 -4.94 -16.90
CA SER A 124 12.79 -5.72 -17.88
C SER A 124 11.95 -6.79 -18.59
N ASP A 125 11.15 -7.55 -17.84
CA ASP A 125 10.40 -8.70 -18.34
C ASP A 125 8.93 -8.72 -17.94
N ASN A 126 8.49 -7.70 -17.20
CA ASN A 126 7.13 -7.55 -16.70
C ASN A 126 6.66 -8.69 -15.75
N THR A 127 7.58 -9.53 -15.27
CA THR A 127 7.27 -10.51 -14.22
C THR A 127 6.86 -9.80 -12.94
N SER A 128 5.90 -10.35 -12.23
CA SER A 128 5.31 -9.73 -11.04
C SER A 128 4.64 -10.78 -10.17
N LEU A 129 4.50 -10.48 -8.90
CA LEU A 129 3.56 -11.16 -8.02
C LEU A 129 2.13 -10.69 -8.33
N ARG A 130 1.16 -11.53 -8.06
CA ARG A 130 -0.25 -11.20 -8.23
C ARG A 130 -1.04 -11.47 -6.96
N VAL A 131 -2.02 -10.64 -6.75
CA VAL A 131 -3.04 -10.90 -5.74
C VAL A 131 -4.03 -11.94 -6.28
N ILE A 132 -4.25 -13.01 -5.54
CA ILE A 132 -5.21 -14.05 -5.87
C ILE A 132 -6.61 -13.53 -5.51
N GLU A 133 -7.37 -13.08 -6.51
CA GLU A 133 -8.66 -12.38 -6.28
C GLU A 133 -9.66 -13.17 -5.46
N LYS A 134 -9.74 -14.49 -5.67
CA LYS A 134 -10.68 -15.37 -4.96
C LYS A 134 -10.39 -15.54 -3.47
N GLU A 135 -9.16 -15.26 -3.06
CA GLU A 135 -8.67 -15.44 -1.69
C GLU A 135 -8.28 -14.09 -1.06
N SER A 136 -8.72 -13.02 -1.68
CA SER A 136 -8.39 -11.65 -1.27
C SER A 136 -9.62 -10.87 -0.83
N ASN A 137 -9.40 -9.64 -0.35
CA ASN A 137 -10.43 -8.81 0.26
C ASN A 137 -11.06 -9.45 1.50
N VAL A 138 -10.29 -10.26 2.23
CA VAL A 138 -10.75 -10.81 3.50
C VAL A 138 -10.84 -9.67 4.49
N ASP A 139 -12.06 -9.40 4.95
CA ASP A 139 -12.38 -8.33 5.87
C ASP A 139 -11.93 -8.71 7.29
N ALA A 140 -11.00 -7.95 7.83
CA ALA A 140 -10.52 -8.08 9.19
C ALA A 140 -11.01 -6.89 10.02
N ILE A 141 -10.95 -6.99 11.35
CA ILE A 141 -11.44 -5.94 12.29
C ILE A 141 -10.85 -4.56 11.96
N ASN A 142 -9.62 -4.51 11.48
CA ASN A 142 -8.86 -3.28 11.25
C ASN A 142 -8.20 -3.22 9.88
N GLY A 143 -8.69 -3.93 8.88
CA GLY A 143 -8.13 -3.87 7.54
C GLY A 143 -8.52 -5.00 6.61
N PHE A 144 -7.77 -5.12 5.52
CA PHE A 144 -7.94 -6.18 4.54
C PHE A 144 -6.74 -7.10 4.47
N ILE A 145 -7.00 -8.37 4.17
CA ILE A 145 -5.98 -9.37 3.90
C ILE A 145 -6.10 -9.80 2.44
N HIS A 146 -4.96 -9.86 1.76
CA HIS A 146 -4.84 -10.30 0.37
C HIS A 146 -3.83 -11.42 0.25
N THR A 147 -4.21 -12.48 -0.44
CA THR A 147 -3.35 -13.64 -0.70
C THR A 147 -2.56 -13.43 -1.98
N LEU A 148 -1.28 -13.80 -1.96
CA LEU A 148 -0.35 -13.68 -3.08
C LEU A 148 -0.05 -15.03 -3.73
N ASP A 149 0.30 -15.01 -5.00
CA ASP A 149 0.74 -16.17 -5.79
C ASP A 149 2.25 -16.45 -5.69
N GLY A 150 3.00 -15.63 -4.97
CA GLY A 150 4.44 -15.77 -4.75
C GLY A 150 4.88 -15.06 -3.48
N ILE A 151 6.12 -15.30 -3.02
CA ILE A 151 6.63 -14.71 -1.79
C ILE A 151 7.05 -13.27 -2.04
N LEU A 152 6.49 -12.36 -1.26
CA LEU A 152 6.78 -10.94 -1.34
C LEU A 152 8.06 -10.61 -0.56
N VAL A 153 9.10 -10.23 -1.27
CA VAL A 153 10.37 -9.81 -0.67
C VAL A 153 10.80 -8.44 -1.20
N TYR A 154 11.55 -7.72 -0.40
CA TYR A 154 12.27 -6.52 -0.84
C TYR A 154 13.71 -6.92 -1.16
N ASP A 155 13.95 -7.28 -2.41
CA ASP A 155 15.30 -7.44 -2.93
C ASP A 155 15.79 -6.06 -3.38
N GLU A 156 16.73 -5.48 -2.63
CA GLU A 156 17.18 -4.11 -2.83
C GLU A 156 17.77 -3.91 -4.24
N GLU A 157 18.53 -4.88 -4.74
CA GLU A 157 19.15 -4.80 -6.05
C GLU A 157 18.10 -4.84 -7.18
N VAL A 158 17.12 -5.74 -7.08
CA VAL A 158 16.03 -5.86 -8.07
C VAL A 158 15.12 -4.65 -8.00
N MET A 159 14.77 -4.19 -6.79
CA MET A 159 13.90 -3.03 -6.62
C MET A 159 14.54 -1.76 -7.18
N GLU A 160 15.81 -1.52 -6.89
CA GLU A 160 16.52 -0.32 -7.34
C GLU A 160 16.77 -0.32 -8.85
N LYS A 161 17.26 -1.43 -9.40
CA LYS A 161 17.70 -1.50 -10.81
C LYS A 161 16.59 -1.78 -11.81
N ASP A 162 15.52 -2.45 -11.38
CA ASP A 162 14.51 -2.94 -12.31
C ASP A 162 13.09 -2.50 -11.96
N VAL A 163 12.62 -2.71 -10.73
CA VAL A 163 11.21 -2.43 -10.37
C VAL A 163 10.93 -0.93 -10.26
N LEU A 164 11.79 -0.20 -9.52
CA LEU A 164 11.63 1.23 -9.24
C LEU A 164 12.50 2.12 -10.14
N HIS A 165 13.24 1.53 -11.07
CA HIS A 165 14.10 2.26 -12.02
C HIS A 165 13.28 2.93 -13.12
N GLU A 166 12.35 3.79 -12.71
CA GLU A 166 11.50 4.56 -13.61
C GLU A 166 11.19 5.93 -13.00
N ARG A 167 10.71 6.86 -13.83
CA ARG A 167 10.27 8.16 -13.34
C ARG A 167 9.00 7.99 -12.52
N ILE A 168 9.11 8.01 -11.21
CA ILE A 168 7.98 7.96 -10.30
C ILE A 168 7.33 9.35 -10.27
N ARG A 169 6.05 9.42 -10.60
CA ARG A 169 5.24 10.62 -10.39
C ARG A 169 4.46 10.44 -9.10
N PHE A 170 4.88 11.16 -8.07
CA PHE A 170 4.08 11.25 -6.85
C PHE A 170 3.04 12.35 -7.03
N ASP A 171 1.80 12.00 -6.83
CA ASP A 171 0.77 12.98 -6.55
C ASP A 171 0.93 13.42 -5.10
N PHE A 172 1.28 14.68 -4.90
CA PHE A 172 1.46 15.26 -3.56
C PHE A 172 0.23 15.05 -2.67
N PHE A 173 -0.97 15.15 -3.23
CA PHE A 173 -2.21 14.93 -2.47
C PHE A 173 -2.39 13.48 -2.02
N ALA A 174 -1.93 12.51 -2.79
CA ALA A 174 -1.97 11.10 -2.39
C ALA A 174 -1.04 10.78 -1.20
N CYS A 175 0.00 11.59 -1.01
CA CYS A 175 0.92 11.45 0.11
C CYS A 175 0.36 11.96 1.44
N ILE A 176 -0.73 12.74 1.40
CA ILE A 176 -1.35 13.29 2.60
C ILE A 176 -2.75 12.69 2.76
N PRO A 177 -2.92 11.65 3.61
CA PRO A 177 -4.20 10.96 3.78
C PRO A 177 -5.38 11.88 4.09
N HIS A 178 -5.14 12.93 4.87
CA HIS A 178 -6.18 13.91 5.19
C HIS A 178 -6.70 14.66 3.96
N LEU A 179 -5.84 15.01 3.03
CA LEU A 179 -6.25 15.70 1.81
C LEU A 179 -7.04 14.77 0.89
N THR A 180 -6.60 13.51 0.77
CA THR A 180 -7.26 12.49 -0.04
C THR A 180 -8.64 12.12 0.56
N ASN A 181 -8.70 11.85 1.85
CA ASN A 181 -9.93 11.45 2.53
C ASN A 181 -11.00 12.55 2.54
N ASN A 182 -10.58 13.81 2.52
CA ASN A 182 -11.50 14.95 2.45
C ASN A 182 -11.77 15.42 1.01
N ASN A 183 -11.33 14.70 0.00
CA ASN A 183 -11.49 15.03 -1.41
C ASN A 183 -10.98 16.44 -1.78
N ILE A 184 -9.95 16.92 -1.09
CA ILE A 184 -9.43 18.28 -1.30
C ILE A 184 -8.84 18.42 -2.71
N ARG A 185 -8.26 17.37 -3.26
CA ARG A 185 -7.78 17.31 -4.64
C ARG A 185 -8.82 17.80 -5.67
N TRP A 186 -10.08 17.42 -5.48
CA TRP A 186 -11.17 17.82 -6.37
C TRP A 186 -11.63 19.26 -6.15
N LYS A 187 -11.30 19.85 -5.01
CA LYS A 187 -11.68 21.21 -4.69
C LYS A 187 -10.81 22.23 -5.42
N CYS A 188 -9.61 21.86 -5.82
CA CYS A 188 -8.70 22.72 -6.57
C CYS A 188 -9.12 22.96 -8.03
N TYR A 189 -9.99 22.14 -8.59
CA TYR A 189 -10.54 22.31 -9.94
C TYR A 189 -11.82 23.19 -9.98
N GLY A 190 -12.05 24.00 -8.95
CA GLY A 190 -13.30 24.73 -8.73
C GLY A 190 -13.70 25.72 -9.82
N SER A 191 -12.81 26.19 -10.70
CA SER A 191 -13.13 27.13 -11.76
C SER A 191 -13.66 26.50 -13.06
N THR A 192 -13.54 25.18 -13.20
CA THR A 192 -13.95 24.44 -14.41
C THR A 192 -14.89 23.28 -14.12
N ARG A 193 -15.39 23.18 -12.92
CA ARG A 193 -16.25 22.08 -12.50
C ARG A 193 -17.66 22.27 -13.03
N PRO A 194 -18.31 21.24 -13.61
CA PRO A 194 -19.70 21.32 -14.04
C PRO A 194 -20.62 21.70 -12.91
N GLU A 195 -21.64 22.54 -13.19
CA GLU A 195 -22.70 22.89 -12.26
C GLU A 195 -23.32 21.64 -11.62
N GLY A 196 -23.44 21.66 -10.30
CA GLY A 196 -24.09 20.57 -9.52
C GLY A 196 -23.19 19.80 -8.56
N THR A 197 -21.90 20.06 -8.54
CA THR A 197 -21.01 19.53 -7.51
C THR A 197 -20.81 20.58 -6.42
N ASN A 198 -21.18 20.27 -5.17
CA ASN A 198 -21.04 21.15 -4.01
C ASN A 198 -19.63 21.73 -3.93
N GLY A 199 -19.46 22.92 -4.49
CA GLY A 199 -18.19 23.60 -4.59
C GLY A 199 -17.78 24.22 -3.27
N TYR A 200 -16.68 23.78 -2.72
CA TYR A 200 -15.88 24.64 -1.87
C TYR A 200 -14.98 25.45 -2.81
N THR A 201 -15.03 26.75 -2.71
CA THR A 201 -14.04 27.64 -3.31
C THR A 201 -12.75 27.44 -2.51
N VAL A 202 -11.83 26.68 -3.08
CA VAL A 202 -10.48 26.62 -2.52
C VAL A 202 -9.75 27.83 -3.09
N THR A 203 -9.18 28.64 -2.23
CA THR A 203 -8.38 29.78 -2.66
C THR A 203 -7.16 29.30 -3.43
N PRO A 204 -6.68 30.06 -4.43
CA PRO A 204 -5.49 29.71 -5.24
C PRO A 204 -4.25 29.33 -4.39
N GLU A 205 -4.13 29.90 -3.21
CA GLU A 205 -3.05 29.65 -2.25
C GLU A 205 -2.98 28.17 -1.79
N PHE A 206 -4.09 27.42 -1.88
CA PHE A 206 -4.12 25.99 -1.53
C PHE A 206 -3.80 25.08 -2.71
N CYS A 207 -3.88 25.58 -3.92
CA CYS A 207 -3.67 24.78 -5.13
C CYS A 207 -2.23 24.84 -5.66
N GLY A 208 -1.35 25.64 -5.04
CA GLY A 208 0.05 25.80 -5.42
C GLY A 208 0.22 26.10 -6.91
N GLU A 209 0.36 27.33 -7.29
CA GLU A 209 0.88 27.69 -8.60
C GLU A 209 2.34 27.25 -8.76
#